data_d0a4a6c47a0e2e275eaf0c4861a99daf
#
_entry.id   d0a4a6c47a0e2e275eaf0c4861a99daf
#
_cell.length_a   1.000
_cell.length_b   1.000
_cell.length_c   1.000
_cell.angle_alpha   90.00
_cell.angle_beta   90.00
_cell.angle_gamma   90.00
#
_symmetry.space_group_name_H-M   'P 1'
#
loop_
_entity.id
_entity.type
_entity.pdbx_description
1 polymer ?
#
loop_
_entity_poly.entity_id
_entity_poly.type
_entity_poly.pdbx_seq_one_letter_code
_entity_poly.pdbx_strand_id
1 'polypeptide(L)'
;MAKHVDYYVSLNSPWTYLGSKRFEEIAKKHNAHVTIWPVDFGSVFAVSGGLPLPKRAPQRQAYRMMELKRWRDQLGVKLNLEPKFFPANEVPAAKCVIACASSAAWPTP
;
A
#
# COMPACT_ATOMS: atom_id res chain seq x y z
N MET A 1 -15.02 -23.75 -0.93
CA MET A 1 -13.54 -23.65 -0.92
C MET A 1 -13.11 -22.27 -0.40
N ALA A 2 -12.25 -22.25 0.58
CA ALA A 2 -11.69 -20.99 1.07
C ALA A 2 -10.80 -20.36 -0.01
N LYS A 3 -11.02 -19.08 -0.30
CA LYS A 3 -10.17 -18.31 -1.21
C LYS A 3 -8.98 -17.77 -0.43
N HIS A 4 -7.80 -17.83 -1.02
CA HIS A 4 -6.58 -17.27 -0.45
C HIS A 4 -6.01 -16.21 -1.37
N VAL A 5 -5.56 -15.09 -0.78
CA VAL A 5 -4.94 -13.97 -1.50
C VAL A 5 -3.63 -13.61 -0.83
N ASP A 6 -2.54 -13.67 -1.58
CA ASP A 6 -1.25 -13.11 -1.17
C ASP A 6 -1.20 -11.64 -1.59
N TYR A 7 -1.12 -10.75 -0.59
CA TYR A 7 -1.14 -9.31 -0.81
C TYR A 7 0.26 -8.71 -0.58
N TYR A 8 0.96 -8.46 -1.66
CA TYR A 8 2.28 -7.82 -1.64
C TYR A 8 2.11 -6.30 -1.62
N VAL A 9 2.67 -5.65 -0.61
CA VAL A 9 2.32 -4.26 -0.31
C VAL A 9 3.50 -3.43 0.17
N SER A 10 3.55 -2.15 -0.21
CA SER A 10 4.38 -1.14 0.42
C SER A 10 3.55 -0.27 1.35
N LEU A 11 4.02 -0.09 2.58
CA LEU A 11 3.34 0.73 3.58
C LEU A 11 3.56 2.24 3.35
N ASN A 12 4.54 2.62 2.55
CA ASN A 12 4.74 4.01 2.12
C ASN A 12 3.83 4.44 0.98
N SER A 13 3.17 3.50 0.32
CA SER A 13 2.37 3.81 -0.86
C SER A 13 1.06 4.52 -0.51
N PRO A 14 0.82 5.73 -0.99
CA PRO A 14 -0.47 6.38 -0.83
C PRO A 14 -1.60 5.63 -1.57
N TRP A 15 -1.26 4.89 -2.61
CA TRP A 15 -2.21 4.02 -3.33
C TRP A 15 -2.67 2.85 -2.46
N THR A 16 -1.75 2.24 -1.72
CA THR A 16 -2.07 1.22 -0.71
C THR A 16 -3.04 1.79 0.33
N TYR A 17 -2.75 2.98 0.84
CA TYR A 17 -3.58 3.65 1.83
C TYR A 17 -4.99 3.93 1.29
N LEU A 18 -5.10 4.48 0.09
CA LEU A 18 -6.39 4.78 -0.54
C LEU A 18 -7.23 3.53 -0.81
N GLY A 19 -6.59 2.41 -1.13
CA GLY A 19 -7.27 1.17 -1.49
C GLY A 19 -7.52 0.21 -0.32
N SER A 20 -6.91 0.42 0.86
CA SER A 20 -6.89 -0.56 1.93
C SER A 20 -8.27 -0.92 2.48
N LYS A 21 -9.12 0.06 2.72
CA LYS A 21 -10.49 -0.17 3.22
C LYS A 21 -11.34 -0.94 2.20
N ARG A 22 -11.28 -0.56 0.93
CA ARG A 22 -12.01 -1.25 -0.15
C ARG A 22 -11.52 -2.69 -0.30
N PHE A 23 -10.22 -2.91 -0.23
CA PHE A 23 -9.64 -4.24 -0.29
C PHE A 23 -10.15 -5.12 0.86
N GLU A 24 -10.15 -4.60 2.08
CA GLU A 24 -10.67 -5.29 3.26
C GLU A 24 -12.16 -5.66 3.09
N GLU A 25 -12.98 -4.72 2.64
CA GLU A 25 -14.41 -4.94 2.40
C GLU A 25 -14.65 -6.03 1.34
N ILE A 26 -13.89 -6.02 0.25
CA ILE A 26 -13.97 -7.03 -0.80
C ILE A 26 -13.54 -8.40 -0.27
N ALA A 27 -12.44 -8.47 0.45
CA ALA A 27 -11.95 -9.72 1.04
C ALA A 27 -12.99 -10.34 1.99
N LYS A 28 -13.57 -9.52 2.86
CA LYS A 28 -14.65 -9.95 3.77
C LYS A 28 -15.88 -10.45 3.01
N LYS A 29 -16.34 -9.68 2.03
CA LYS A 29 -17.52 -10.04 1.22
C LYS A 29 -17.38 -11.42 0.56
N HIS A 30 -16.16 -11.77 0.18
CA HIS A 30 -15.90 -13.04 -0.51
C HIS A 30 -15.32 -14.13 0.38
N ASN A 31 -15.28 -13.91 1.70
CA ASN A 31 -14.68 -14.83 2.68
C ASN A 31 -13.25 -15.23 2.27
N ALA A 32 -12.47 -14.27 1.79
CA ALA A 32 -11.10 -14.53 1.38
C ALA A 32 -10.15 -14.41 2.57
N HIS A 33 -9.27 -15.39 2.72
CA HIS A 33 -8.14 -15.30 3.63
C HIS A 33 -7.02 -14.50 2.97
N VAL A 34 -6.52 -13.49 3.65
CA VAL A 34 -5.47 -12.61 3.12
C VAL A 34 -4.18 -12.78 3.91
N THR A 35 -3.10 -13.10 3.22
CA THR A 35 -1.76 -13.03 3.78
C THR A 35 -1.09 -11.76 3.28
N ILE A 36 -0.63 -10.91 4.21
CA ILE A 36 0.01 -9.63 3.88
C ILE A 36 1.52 -9.82 3.85
N TRP A 37 2.13 -9.47 2.72
CA TRP A 37 3.56 -9.55 2.49
C TRP A 37 4.12 -8.13 2.27
N PRO A 38 4.64 -7.45 3.31
CA PRO A 38 5.35 -6.20 3.12
C PRO A 38 6.57 -6.41 2.22
N VAL A 39 6.74 -5.54 1.22
CA VAL A 39 7.79 -5.66 0.20
C VAL A 39 8.60 -4.38 0.13
N ASP A 40 9.91 -4.52 0.00
CA ASP A 40 10.80 -3.43 -0.37
C ASP A 40 10.76 -3.22 -1.89
N PHE A 41 9.92 -2.32 -2.36
CA PHE A 41 9.81 -2.01 -3.79
C PHE A 41 11.06 -1.36 -4.36
N GLY A 42 11.90 -0.72 -3.54
CA GLY A 42 13.18 -0.21 -4.00
C GLY A 42 14.08 -1.31 -4.57
N SER A 43 14.16 -2.43 -3.86
CA SER A 43 14.89 -3.62 -4.33
C SER A 43 14.26 -4.25 -5.57
N VAL A 44 12.93 -4.28 -5.64
CA VAL A 44 12.21 -4.80 -6.81
C VAL A 44 12.44 -3.92 -8.03
N PHE A 45 12.40 -2.60 -7.89
CA PHE A 45 12.65 -1.66 -8.99
C PHE A 45 14.05 -1.83 -9.59
N ALA A 46 15.05 -2.12 -8.76
CA ALA A 46 16.42 -2.31 -9.22
C ALA A 46 16.57 -3.44 -10.24
N VAL A 47 15.73 -4.47 -10.17
CA VAL A 47 15.79 -5.65 -11.06
C VAL A 47 14.65 -5.71 -12.08
N SER A 48 13.60 -4.93 -11.93
CA SER A 48 12.42 -4.95 -12.80
C SER A 48 12.36 -3.81 -13.82
N GLY A 49 13.29 -2.86 -13.75
CA GLY A 49 13.26 -1.65 -14.57
C GLY A 49 12.29 -0.57 -14.07
N GLY A 50 11.70 -0.75 -12.88
CA GLY A 50 10.91 0.29 -12.24
C GLY A 50 11.75 1.50 -11.85
N LEU A 51 11.13 2.68 -11.82
CA LEU A 51 11.80 3.91 -11.43
C LEU A 51 11.24 4.44 -10.11
N PRO A 52 12.11 4.77 -9.12
CA PRO A 52 11.69 5.53 -7.95
C PRO A 52 11.08 6.86 -8.36
N LEU A 53 10.15 7.36 -7.56
CA LEU A 53 9.40 8.58 -7.89
C LEU A 53 10.27 9.77 -8.32
N PRO A 54 11.38 10.13 -7.62
CA PRO A 54 12.22 11.27 -8.02
C PRO A 54 12.91 11.11 -9.37
N LYS A 55 13.04 9.89 -9.87
CA LYS A 55 13.68 9.57 -11.16
C LYS A 55 12.68 9.51 -12.33
N ARG A 56 11.39 9.63 -12.05
CA ARG A 56 10.36 9.64 -13.10
C ARG A 56 10.32 10.99 -13.80
N ALA A 57 9.84 10.99 -15.04
CA ALA A 57 9.65 12.24 -15.81
C ALA A 57 8.79 13.24 -15.03
N PRO A 58 9.11 14.56 -15.08
CA PRO A 58 8.36 15.59 -14.35
C PRO A 58 6.86 15.58 -14.64
N GLN A 59 6.47 15.30 -15.86
CA GLN A 59 5.07 15.21 -16.27
C GLN A 59 4.34 14.06 -15.55
N ARG A 60 5.02 12.93 -15.35
CA ARG A 60 4.46 11.79 -14.61
C ARG A 60 4.32 12.10 -13.13
N GLN A 61 5.28 12.82 -12.56
CA GLN A 61 5.20 13.25 -11.17
C GLN A 61 4.03 14.20 -10.94
N ALA A 62 3.84 15.18 -11.83
CA ALA A 62 2.72 16.12 -11.79
C ALA A 62 1.37 15.41 -11.94
N TYR A 63 1.27 14.50 -12.90
CA TYR A 63 0.05 13.70 -13.10
C TYR A 63 -0.28 12.83 -11.89
N ARG A 64 0.72 12.24 -11.26
CA ARG A 64 0.55 11.46 -10.04
C ARG A 64 -0.13 12.27 -8.93
N MET A 65 0.29 13.52 -8.72
CA MET A 65 -0.31 14.39 -7.71
C MET A 65 -1.78 14.68 -8.02
N MET A 66 -2.11 14.93 -9.28
CA MET A 66 -3.49 15.15 -9.72
C MET A 66 -4.34 13.89 -9.55
N GLU A 67 -3.80 12.74 -9.87
CA GLU A 67 -4.46 11.45 -9.73
C GLU A 67 -4.75 11.11 -8.26
N LEU A 68 -3.77 11.32 -7.37
CA LEU A 68 -3.95 11.15 -5.93
C LEU A 68 -5.07 12.05 -5.39
N LYS A 69 -5.10 13.31 -5.84
CA LYS A 69 -6.17 14.25 -5.45
C LYS A 69 -7.54 13.74 -5.90
N ARG A 70 -7.67 13.33 -7.16
CA ARG A 70 -8.92 12.81 -7.71
C ARG A 70 -9.41 11.58 -6.96
N TRP A 71 -8.54 10.62 -6.72
CA TRP A 71 -8.90 9.40 -5.98
C TRP A 71 -9.25 9.68 -4.53
N ARG A 72 -8.49 10.56 -3.87
CA ARG A 72 -8.82 11.02 -2.52
C ARG A 72 -10.23 11.59 -2.46
N ASP A 73 -10.55 12.49 -3.37
CA ASP A 73 -11.85 13.18 -3.42
C ASP A 73 -12.98 12.19 -3.78
N GLN A 74 -12.74 11.31 -4.74
CA GLN A 74 -13.69 10.27 -5.16
C GLN A 74 -14.01 9.26 -4.05
N LEU A 75 -13.02 8.87 -3.28
CA LEU A 75 -13.19 7.87 -2.22
C LEU A 75 -13.60 8.48 -0.87
N GLY A 76 -13.54 9.79 -0.74
CA GLY A 76 -13.79 10.47 0.53
C GLY A 76 -12.79 10.10 1.62
N VAL A 77 -11.57 9.69 1.26
CA VAL A 77 -10.52 9.28 2.19
C VAL A 77 -9.64 10.48 2.52
N LYS A 78 -9.37 10.67 3.80
CA LYS A 78 -8.49 11.74 4.24
C LYS A 78 -7.04 11.39 3.92
N LEU A 79 -6.42 12.14 3.01
CA LEU A 79 -5.03 11.95 2.57
C LEU A 79 -4.30 13.29 2.52
N ASN A 80 -3.13 13.35 3.15
CA ASN A 80 -2.21 14.46 2.97
C ASN A 80 -1.41 14.22 1.68
N LEU A 81 -1.58 15.10 0.69
CA LEU A 81 -0.92 14.97 -0.62
C LEU A 81 0.59 15.23 -0.56
N GLU A 82 1.02 16.11 0.34
CA GLU A 82 2.43 16.49 0.52
C GLU A 82 2.84 16.35 1.98
N PRO A 83 2.98 15.12 2.48
CA PRO A 83 3.41 14.90 3.85
C PRO A 83 4.84 15.39 4.07
N LYS A 84 5.09 15.98 5.22
CA LYS A 84 6.38 16.61 5.56
C LYS A 84 7.55 15.62 5.50
N PHE A 85 7.32 14.37 5.88
CA PHE A 85 8.33 13.32 5.95
C PHE A 85 7.97 12.16 5.03
N PHE A 86 8.14 12.37 3.73
CA PHE A 86 7.89 11.34 2.72
C PHE A 86 9.08 11.21 1.77
N PRO A 87 9.55 9.99 1.48
CA PRO A 87 9.14 8.71 2.09
C PRO A 87 9.67 8.55 3.53
N ALA A 88 8.89 7.89 4.37
CA ALA A 88 9.33 7.50 5.70
C ALA A 88 10.06 6.14 5.64
N ASN A 89 10.83 5.80 6.69
CA ASN A 89 11.37 4.46 6.81
C ASN A 89 10.23 3.49 7.17
N GLU A 90 9.82 2.66 6.23
CA GLU A 90 8.71 1.71 6.42
C GLU A 90 9.11 0.39 7.09
N VAL A 91 10.40 0.13 7.27
CA VAL A 91 10.90 -1.15 7.80
C VAL A 91 10.34 -1.49 9.19
N PRO A 92 10.33 -0.57 10.17
CA PRO A 92 9.74 -0.89 11.48
C PRO A 92 8.26 -1.27 11.38
N ALA A 93 7.48 -0.54 10.60
CA ALA A 93 6.06 -0.83 10.38
C ALA A 93 5.86 -2.17 9.67
N ALA A 94 6.68 -2.48 8.67
CA ALA A 94 6.65 -3.76 7.97
C ALA A 94 6.92 -4.93 8.91
N LYS A 95 7.90 -4.78 9.80
CA LYS A 95 8.19 -5.80 10.83
C LYS A 95 7.03 -5.99 11.79
N CYS A 96 6.33 -4.92 12.17
CA CYS A 96 5.13 -5.01 13.01
C CYS A 96 4.03 -5.80 12.30
N VAL A 97 3.79 -5.56 11.01
CA VAL A 97 2.80 -6.30 10.23
C VAL A 97 3.14 -7.80 10.19
N ILE A 98 4.39 -8.15 9.95
CA ILE A 98 4.86 -9.54 9.92
C ILE A 98 4.68 -10.19 11.30
N ALA A 99 5.05 -9.50 12.37
CA ALA A 99 4.90 -10.00 13.73
C ALA A 99 3.44 -10.23 14.11
N CYS A 100 2.53 -9.34 13.73
CA CYS A 100 1.10 -9.49 13.95
C CYS A 100 0.52 -10.68 13.19
N ALA A 101 0.97 -10.92 11.96
CA ALA A 101 0.54 -12.07 11.17
C ALA A 101 1.02 -13.41 11.75
N SER A 102 2.19 -13.40 12.40
CA SER A 102 2.79 -14.59 13.03
C SER A 102 2.21 -14.89 14.42
N SER A 103 1.67 -13.88 15.09
CA SER A 103 0.97 -14.02 16.37
C SER A 103 -0.53 -14.02 16.11
N ALA A 104 -1.31 -14.78 16.89
CA ALA A 104 -2.78 -14.77 16.80
C ALA A 104 -3.44 -13.42 17.14
N ALA A 105 -2.63 -12.35 17.22
CA ALA A 105 -3.05 -10.99 17.56
C ALA A 105 -3.52 -10.17 16.36
N TRP A 106 -3.47 -10.70 15.14
CA TRP A 106 -4.11 -10.04 14.01
C TRP A 106 -5.62 -9.99 14.24
N PRO A 107 -6.24 -8.81 14.19
CA PRO A 107 -7.68 -8.72 14.36
C PRO A 107 -8.33 -9.58 13.26
N THR A 108 -8.90 -10.69 13.69
CA THR A 108 -9.83 -11.43 12.83
C THR A 108 -11.00 -10.50 12.51
N PRO A 109 -11.42 -10.47 11.27
CA PRO A 109 -12.57 -9.67 10.89
C PRO A 109 -13.84 -10.08 11.65
#